data_672ba4aad989c8798192b265b7be1770
#
_entry.id   672ba4aad989c8798192b265b7be1770
#
_cell.length_a   1.000
_cell.length_b   1.000
_cell.length_c   1.000
_cell.angle_alpha   90.00
_cell.angle_beta   90.00
_cell.angle_gamma   90.00
#
_symmetry.space_group_name_H-M   'P 1'
#
loop_
_entity.id
_entity.type
_entity.pdbx_description
1 polymer ?
#
loop_
_entity_poly.entity_id
_entity_poly.type
_entity_poly.pdbx_seq_one_letter_code
_entity_poly.pdbx_strand_id
1 'polypeptide(L)'
;MCAPAAGVSVSLSRQDPDRSWLLAEAGVTDADGRLRFTTETTGGAYRLTFATGLYFADRGVTTFYPEVVITFSTSAPDDAPGHYHVPLLLSPYAYSTYRGS
;
A
#
# COMPACT_ATOMS: atom_id res chain seq x y z
N MET A 1 -13.44 4.72 -13.94
CA MET A 1 -12.34 3.82 -14.33
C MET A 1 -11.16 4.00 -13.41
N CYS A 2 -10.61 2.91 -12.91
CA CYS A 2 -9.45 2.97 -12.03
C CYS A 2 -8.16 3.07 -12.85
N ALA A 3 -7.22 3.89 -12.37
CA ALA A 3 -5.94 4.13 -13.02
C ALA A 3 -4.82 4.12 -11.98
N PRO A 4 -3.56 3.89 -12.40
CA PRO A 4 -2.44 4.01 -11.47
C PRO A 4 -2.38 5.41 -10.87
N ALA A 5 -2.13 5.48 -9.56
CA ALA A 5 -2.13 6.74 -8.83
C ALA A 5 -0.70 7.11 -8.39
N ALA A 6 -0.15 8.16 -9.01
CA ALA A 6 1.16 8.68 -8.66
C ALA A 6 1.04 9.73 -7.55
N GLY A 7 2.01 9.74 -6.63
CA GLY A 7 2.05 10.75 -5.58
C GLY A 7 1.16 10.44 -4.37
N VAL A 8 0.74 9.19 -4.20
CA VAL A 8 -0.04 8.78 -3.03
C VAL A 8 0.91 8.41 -1.90
N SER A 9 0.71 8.99 -0.72
CA SER A 9 1.48 8.59 0.46
C SER A 9 1.05 7.21 0.93
N VAL A 10 2.03 6.35 1.16
CA VAL A 10 1.81 4.94 1.55
C VAL A 10 2.65 4.63 2.78
N SER A 11 2.06 3.95 3.74
CA SER A 11 2.81 3.42 4.87
C SER A 11 2.72 1.90 4.90
N LEU A 12 3.82 1.26 5.28
CA LEU A 12 3.91 -0.18 5.47
C LEU A 12 4.02 -0.45 6.96
N SER A 13 3.12 -1.27 7.49
CA SER A 13 3.16 -1.68 8.89
C SER A 13 3.27 -3.18 8.99
N ARG A 14 3.92 -3.64 10.07
CA ARG A 14 4.08 -5.05 10.38
C ARG A 14 3.25 -5.38 11.61
N GLN A 15 2.63 -6.54 11.61
CA GLN A 15 1.89 -6.99 12.78
C GLN A 15 2.82 -7.71 13.76
N ASP A 16 2.77 -7.29 15.02
CA ASP A 16 3.51 -7.93 16.11
C ASP A 16 2.76 -9.16 16.66
N PRO A 17 3.43 -10.03 17.44
CA PRO A 17 2.77 -11.17 18.06
C PRO A 17 1.57 -10.81 18.91
N ASP A 18 1.53 -9.63 19.52
CA ASP A 18 0.38 -9.15 20.29
C ASP A 18 -0.74 -8.57 19.41
N ARG A 19 -0.59 -8.68 18.07
CA ARG A 19 -1.52 -8.25 17.07
C ARG A 19 -1.61 -6.73 16.88
N SER A 20 -0.70 -5.98 17.48
CA SER A 20 -0.60 -4.54 17.20
C SER A 20 0.16 -4.30 15.90
N TRP A 21 -0.05 -3.13 15.30
CA TRP A 21 0.59 -2.75 14.03
C TRP A 21 1.68 -1.73 14.31
N LEU A 22 2.89 -2.01 13.82
CA LEU A 22 4.04 -1.10 13.95
C LEU A 22 4.44 -0.60 12.57
N LEU A 23 4.59 0.72 12.46
CA LEU A 23 5.06 1.32 11.22
C LEU A 23 6.48 0.85 10.91
N ALA A 24 6.68 0.30 9.73
CA ALA A 24 7.98 -0.18 9.28
C ALA A 24 8.63 0.78 8.28
N GLU A 25 7.86 1.33 7.36
CA GLU A 25 8.39 2.19 6.31
C GLU A 25 7.27 3.04 5.73
N ALA A 26 7.63 4.19 5.15
CA ALA A 26 6.68 5.05 4.48
C ALA A 26 7.32 5.58 3.20
N GLY A 27 6.50 5.93 2.23
CA GLY A 27 6.95 6.45 0.95
C GLY A 27 5.81 7.02 0.13
N VAL A 28 6.09 7.28 -1.14
CA VAL A 28 5.12 7.87 -2.07
C VAL A 28 5.16 7.08 -3.36
N THR A 29 4.00 6.82 -3.96
CA THR A 29 3.93 6.06 -5.21
C THR A 29 4.55 6.85 -6.36
N ASP A 30 5.15 6.11 -7.31
CA ASP A 30 5.76 6.69 -8.51
C ASP A 30 4.72 6.91 -9.62
N ALA A 31 5.20 7.24 -10.82
CA ALA A 31 4.33 7.53 -11.96
C ALA A 31 3.45 6.35 -12.35
N ASP A 32 3.87 5.14 -12.04
CA ASP A 32 3.10 3.93 -12.32
C ASP A 32 2.19 3.52 -11.16
N GLY A 33 2.13 4.35 -10.11
CA GLY A 33 1.35 4.04 -8.91
C GLY A 33 2.01 2.99 -8.02
N ARG A 34 3.32 2.82 -8.15
CA ARG A 34 4.08 1.79 -7.44
C ARG A 34 5.03 2.40 -6.44
N LEU A 35 5.30 1.64 -5.40
CA LEU A 35 6.32 2.00 -4.42
C LEU A 35 7.06 0.73 -4.03
N ARG A 36 8.38 0.78 -4.08
CA ARG A 36 9.21 -0.33 -3.64
C ARG A 36 9.73 -0.03 -2.24
N PHE A 37 9.43 -0.91 -1.30
CA PHE A 37 9.92 -0.79 0.06
C PHE A 37 11.26 -1.49 0.20
N THR A 38 12.12 -0.96 1.08
CA THR A 38 13.42 -1.54 1.38
C THR A 38 13.38 -2.44 2.62
N THR A 39 12.28 -2.40 3.38
CA THR A 39 12.12 -3.25 4.55
C THR A 39 12.10 -4.71 4.15
N GLU A 40 12.93 -5.51 4.81
CA GLU A 40 12.90 -6.96 4.62
C GLU A 40 11.65 -7.52 5.26
N THR A 41 10.89 -8.31 4.47
CA THR A 41 9.73 -8.99 5.01
C THR A 41 10.12 -10.33 5.58
N THR A 42 9.69 -10.59 6.81
CA THR A 42 9.74 -11.91 7.42
C THR A 42 8.34 -12.51 7.35
N GLY A 43 8.16 -13.79 7.65
CA GLY A 43 6.82 -14.37 7.61
C GLY A 43 5.87 -13.66 8.55
N GLY A 44 4.64 -13.43 8.10
CA GLY A 44 3.62 -12.81 8.92
C GLY A 44 2.72 -11.86 8.14
N ALA A 45 1.98 -11.05 8.86
CA ALA A 45 1.02 -10.11 8.30
C ALA A 45 1.62 -8.70 8.19
N TYR A 46 1.32 -8.06 7.07
CA TYR A 46 1.72 -6.68 6.79
C TYR A 46 0.51 -5.90 6.32
N ARG A 47 0.57 -4.59 6.46
CA ARG A 47 -0.54 -3.71 6.07
C ARG A 47 0.01 -2.51 5.33
N LEU A 48 -0.57 -2.23 4.15
CA LEU A 48 -0.31 -1.02 3.39
C LEU A 48 -1.48 -0.07 3.60
N THR A 49 -1.18 1.17 3.98
CA THR A 49 -2.19 2.22 4.12
C THR A 49 -1.90 3.31 3.11
N PHE A 50 -2.83 3.54 2.20
CA PHE A 50 -2.72 4.54 1.14
C PHE A 50 -3.57 5.75 1.53
N ALA A 51 -2.97 6.94 1.59
CA ALA A 51 -3.66 8.18 1.95
C ALA A 51 -4.42 8.73 0.74
N THR A 52 -5.44 8.03 0.30
CA THR A 52 -6.18 8.36 -0.92
C THR A 52 -7.00 9.63 -0.77
N GLY A 53 -7.53 9.90 0.43
CA GLY A 53 -8.28 11.14 0.69
C GLY A 53 -7.44 12.38 0.44
N LEU A 54 -6.20 12.39 0.92
CA LEU A 54 -5.27 13.50 0.68
C LEU A 54 -4.93 13.61 -0.80
N TYR A 55 -4.73 12.49 -1.48
CA TYR A 55 -4.43 12.46 -2.90
C TYR A 55 -5.53 13.17 -3.70
N PHE A 56 -6.80 12.83 -3.46
CA PHE A 56 -7.90 13.45 -4.18
C PHE A 56 -8.16 14.89 -3.71
N ALA A 57 -7.96 15.18 -2.42
CA ALA A 57 -8.14 16.55 -1.92
C ALA A 57 -7.18 17.51 -2.58
N ASP A 58 -5.93 17.11 -2.80
CA ASP A 58 -4.94 17.93 -3.49
C ASP A 58 -5.34 18.20 -4.95
N ARG A 59 -6.20 17.39 -5.52
CA ARG A 59 -6.68 17.53 -6.90
C ARG A 59 -8.08 18.13 -6.97
N GLY A 60 -8.65 18.54 -5.83
CA GLY A 60 -9.98 19.10 -5.77
C GLY A 60 -11.08 18.12 -6.11
N VAL A 61 -10.84 16.83 -5.90
CA VAL A 61 -11.78 15.76 -6.25
C VAL A 61 -12.31 15.12 -4.98
N THR A 62 -13.64 14.96 -4.90
CA THR A 62 -14.29 14.24 -3.81
C THR A 62 -14.13 12.74 -4.01
N THR A 63 -13.79 12.03 -2.94
CA THR A 63 -13.68 10.58 -2.97
C THR A 63 -14.56 9.94 -1.91
N PHE A 64 -15.04 8.72 -2.19
CA PHE A 64 -15.76 7.93 -1.22
C PHE A 64 -14.83 7.29 -0.19
N TYR A 65 -13.57 7.03 -0.57
CA TYR A 65 -12.61 6.32 0.27
C TYR A 65 -11.54 7.28 0.78
N PRO A 66 -11.60 7.70 2.08
CA PRO A 66 -10.59 8.59 2.64
C PRO A 66 -9.23 7.94 2.78
N GLU A 67 -9.19 6.63 2.87
CA GLU A 67 -7.96 5.85 2.83
C GLU A 67 -8.25 4.46 2.31
N VAL A 68 -7.21 3.76 1.85
CA VAL A 68 -7.31 2.36 1.45
C VAL A 68 -6.29 1.58 2.26
N VAL A 69 -6.74 0.52 2.91
CA VAL A 69 -5.89 -0.35 3.72
C VAL A 69 -5.91 -1.75 3.12
N ILE A 70 -4.73 -2.27 2.81
CA ILE A 70 -4.56 -3.60 2.24
C ILE A 70 -3.72 -4.43 3.19
N THR A 71 -4.30 -5.49 3.74
CA THR A 71 -3.58 -6.42 4.60
C THR A 71 -3.20 -7.65 3.79
N PHE A 72 -1.95 -8.04 3.88
CA PHE A 72 -1.47 -9.22 3.16
C PHE A 72 -0.51 -10.00 4.04
N SER A 73 -0.26 -11.25 3.69
CA SER A 73 0.64 -12.11 4.43
C SER A 73 1.80 -12.57 3.55
N THR A 74 2.93 -12.80 4.18
CA THR A 74 4.13 -13.27 3.53
C THR A 74 4.53 -14.63 4.09
N SER A 75 5.25 -15.41 3.30
CA SER A 75 5.74 -16.74 3.69
C SER A 75 7.25 -16.71 3.73
N ALA A 76 7.82 -16.43 4.89
CA ALA A 76 9.26 -16.52 5.06
C ALA A 76 9.64 -17.98 5.30
N PRO A 77 10.84 -18.43 4.91
CA PRO A 77 11.89 -17.67 4.24
C PRO A 77 11.82 -17.69 2.72
N ASP A 78 10.74 -18.20 2.14
CA ASP A 78 10.68 -18.50 0.71
C ASP A 78 10.52 -17.25 -0.17
N ASP A 79 10.00 -16.17 0.39
CA ASP A 79 9.81 -14.94 -0.35
C ASP A 79 11.03 -14.03 -0.20
N ALA A 80 11.59 -13.60 -1.31
CA ALA A 80 12.75 -12.72 -1.29
C ALA A 80 12.35 -11.33 -0.78
N PRO A 81 13.17 -10.70 0.08
CA PRO A 81 12.88 -9.36 0.58
C PRO A 81 12.74 -8.35 -0.56
N GLY A 82 11.81 -7.43 -0.40
CA GLY A 82 11.61 -6.35 -1.36
C GLY A 82 10.92 -6.75 -2.66
N HIS A 83 10.52 -8.00 -2.80
CA HIS A 83 9.88 -8.48 -4.03
C HIS A 83 8.37 -8.39 -4.01
N TYR A 84 7.79 -7.93 -2.91
CA TYR A 84 6.35 -7.73 -2.84
C TYR A 84 5.96 -6.46 -3.54
N HIS A 85 5.01 -6.59 -4.42
CA HIS A 85 4.50 -5.52 -5.22
C HIS A 85 2.98 -5.56 -5.15
N VAL A 86 2.39 -4.56 -4.51
CA VAL A 86 0.94 -4.47 -4.32
C VAL A 86 0.50 -3.14 -4.91
N PRO A 87 0.19 -3.09 -6.20
CA PRO A 87 -0.22 -1.84 -6.83
C PRO A 87 -1.62 -1.44 -6.44
N LEU A 88 -1.89 -0.14 -6.49
CA LEU A 88 -3.22 0.41 -6.27
C LEU A 88 -3.70 1.08 -7.55
N LEU A 89 -4.85 0.65 -8.05
CA LEU A 89 -5.57 1.29 -9.13
C LEU A 89 -6.72 2.06 -8.51
N LEU A 90 -6.83 3.34 -8.84
CA LEU A 90 -7.65 4.25 -8.06
C LEU A 90 -8.58 5.09 -8.93
N SER A 91 -9.81 5.28 -8.47
CA SER A 91 -10.74 6.29 -8.95
C SER A 91 -11.43 6.89 -7.72
N PRO A 92 -12.17 8.02 -7.85
CA PRO A 92 -12.78 8.65 -6.67
C PRO A 92 -13.73 7.75 -5.87
N TYR A 93 -14.36 6.77 -6.51
CA TYR A 93 -15.36 5.92 -5.85
C TYR A 93 -15.06 4.44 -5.94
N ALA A 94 -13.84 4.07 -6.37
CA ALA A 94 -13.48 2.67 -6.48
C ALA A 94 -11.96 2.51 -6.40
N TYR A 95 -11.52 1.32 -6.05
CA TYR A 95 -10.11 0.95 -6.15
C TYR A 95 -10.00 -0.54 -6.40
N SER A 96 -8.85 -0.96 -6.93
CA SER A 96 -8.51 -2.37 -7.03
C SER A 96 -7.03 -2.55 -6.78
N THR A 97 -6.67 -3.75 -6.36
CA THR A 97 -5.30 -4.12 -6.08
C THR A 97 -5.08 -5.58 -6.43
N TYR A 98 -3.82 -5.97 -6.55
CA TYR A 98 -3.46 -7.36 -6.80
C TYR A 98 -2.01 -7.57 -6.36
N ARG A 99 -1.59 -8.83 -6.23
CA ARG A 99 -0.19 -9.13 -5.96
C ARG A 99 0.58 -9.07 -7.28
N GLY A 100 1.55 -8.15 -7.35
CA GLY A 100 2.48 -8.10 -8.47
C GLY A 100 3.60 -9.12 -8.28
N SER A 101 4.19 -9.52 -9.37
CA SER A 101 5.30 -10.46 -9.34
C SER A 101 6.64 -9.75 -9.26
#